data_3b17d7da06c600fac86dc59a40214a1e
#
_entry.id   3b17d7da06c600fac86dc59a40214a1e
#
_cell.length_a   1.000
_cell.length_b   1.000
_cell.length_c   1.000
_cell.angle_alpha   90.00
_cell.angle_beta   90.00
_cell.angle_gamma   90.00
#
_symmetry.space_group_name_H-M   'P 1'
#
loop_
_entity.id
_entity.type
_entity.pdbx_description
1 polymer ?
#
loop_
_entity_poly.entity_id
_entity_poly.type
_entity_poly.pdbx_seq_one_letter_code
_entity_poly.pdbx_strand_id
1 'polypeptide(L)'
;MRIESSVTAISWIPSDAIEGMPKLPFELGVAHYDEPPPDRLEEGDLERLRAEDRFREANRLAAWIESDDGKIVGHGYEGAGLVGSTTVNLGLTDITIPGVAFEVLRQEPEVQGDAVRFVQTVGGRAGFPAPRRVTGRPFVRIHSATAWTTLALTIRTDGSSEHELVGASTFPRHWVYDRDGNLVAKSGTIDFRKWYREAHGERTPWGDEESDAFVTAAESALERGISRELLAGKAIPERRTLEPEETLVKQGAPGGELYLVLDGVLAVDVDGEEVAEIGPGAIVGEKALIEGGTRTATLTAQTRCRVAVIPGNLIDRQELEDLAATRRA
;
A
#
# COMPACT_ATOMS: atom_id res chain seq x y z
N MET A 1 7.62 -26.15 -33.63
CA MET A 1 8.18 -24.77 -33.48
C MET A 1 7.81 -24.22 -32.15
N ARG A 2 8.76 -23.57 -31.43
CA ARG A 2 8.46 -22.88 -30.14
C ARG A 2 8.25 -21.39 -30.39
N ILE A 3 7.18 -20.85 -29.83
CA ILE A 3 6.77 -19.44 -29.92
C ILE A 3 6.65 -18.92 -28.49
N GLU A 4 7.29 -17.80 -28.23
CA GLU A 4 7.32 -17.16 -26.92
C GLU A 4 6.77 -15.75 -27.01
N SER A 5 6.11 -15.30 -25.96
CA SER A 5 5.67 -13.92 -25.83
C SER A 5 5.60 -13.51 -24.37
N SER A 6 5.52 -12.21 -24.12
CA SER A 6 5.40 -11.66 -22.77
C SER A 6 4.61 -10.36 -22.75
N VAL A 7 4.08 -10.03 -21.59
CA VAL A 7 3.48 -8.74 -21.25
C VAL A 7 3.88 -8.39 -19.83
N THR A 8 4.16 -7.13 -19.57
CA THR A 8 4.60 -6.65 -18.25
C THR A 8 3.69 -5.52 -17.75
N ALA A 9 3.19 -5.63 -16.56
CA ALA A 9 2.55 -4.51 -15.87
C ALA A 9 3.47 -3.99 -14.75
N ILE A 10 3.55 -2.66 -14.59
CA ILE A 10 4.27 -2.00 -13.52
C ILE A 10 3.31 -1.10 -12.76
N SER A 11 3.25 -1.27 -11.45
CA SER A 11 2.42 -0.49 -10.53
C SER A 11 3.27 0.51 -9.76
N TRP A 12 2.97 1.81 -9.88
CA TRP A 12 3.76 2.89 -9.32
C TRP A 12 2.88 4.01 -8.76
N ILE A 13 3.39 4.81 -7.80
CA ILE A 13 2.67 5.84 -7.05
C ILE A 13 2.98 7.22 -7.63
N PRO A 14 2.12 7.79 -8.49
CA PRO A 14 2.28 9.15 -8.98
C PRO A 14 1.96 10.19 -7.89
N SER A 15 2.57 11.37 -8.01
CA SER A 15 2.42 12.46 -7.03
C SER A 15 1.00 13.01 -6.90
N ASP A 16 0.18 12.84 -7.92
CA ASP A 16 -1.21 13.33 -8.00
C ASP A 16 -2.25 12.30 -7.51
N ALA A 17 -1.81 11.09 -7.15
CA ALA A 17 -2.73 10.00 -6.86
C ALA A 17 -3.14 9.88 -5.40
N ILE A 18 -2.41 10.49 -4.48
CA ILE A 18 -2.66 10.37 -3.05
C ILE A 18 -3.40 11.62 -2.56
N GLU A 19 -4.53 11.41 -1.93
CA GLU A 19 -5.39 12.46 -1.40
C GLU A 19 -5.60 12.33 0.10
N GLY A 20 -5.82 13.47 0.77
CA GLY A 20 -6.17 13.53 2.19
C GLY A 20 -5.01 13.19 3.13
N MET A 21 -5.35 12.77 4.34
CA MET A 21 -4.36 12.49 5.41
C MET A 21 -3.22 11.52 5.04
N PRO A 22 -3.42 10.49 4.22
CA PRO A 22 -2.33 9.64 3.74
C PRO A 22 -1.26 10.37 2.93
N LYS A 23 -1.53 11.60 2.45
CA LYS A 23 -0.55 12.46 1.78
C LYS A 23 0.48 13.05 2.73
N LEU A 24 0.14 13.18 4.01
CA LEU A 24 1.01 13.82 5.00
C LEU A 24 2.42 13.21 5.09
N PRO A 25 2.64 11.88 5.11
CA PRO A 25 3.97 11.30 5.07
C PRO A 25 4.79 11.72 3.85
N PHE A 26 4.14 11.92 2.69
CA PHE A 26 4.79 12.39 1.47
C PHE A 26 5.16 13.87 1.55
N GLU A 27 4.27 14.71 2.05
CA GLU A 27 4.52 16.15 2.25
C GLU A 27 5.61 16.43 3.29
N LEU A 28 5.73 15.56 4.29
CA LEU A 28 6.80 15.60 5.27
C LEU A 28 8.12 15.00 4.77
N GLY A 29 8.16 14.47 3.52
CA GLY A 29 9.34 13.83 2.95
C GLY A 29 9.69 12.49 3.60
N VAL A 30 8.78 11.90 4.38
CA VAL A 30 8.95 10.58 4.99
C VAL A 30 8.76 9.47 3.96
N ALA A 31 7.75 9.59 3.10
CA ALA A 31 7.56 8.76 1.94
C ALA A 31 7.80 9.56 0.66
N HIS A 32 8.14 8.90 -0.43
CA HIS A 32 8.34 9.56 -1.71
C HIS A 32 7.33 9.04 -2.73
N TYR A 33 7.04 9.87 -3.73
CA TYR A 33 6.33 9.45 -4.93
C TYR A 33 7.31 8.76 -5.88
N ASP A 34 6.80 7.81 -6.63
CA ASP A 34 7.60 7.18 -7.66
C ASP A 34 7.74 8.11 -8.87
N GLU A 35 8.92 8.13 -9.48
CA GLU A 35 9.07 8.68 -10.81
C GLU A 35 8.39 7.76 -11.82
N PRO A 36 7.76 8.32 -12.88
CA PRO A 36 7.16 7.49 -13.92
C PRO A 36 8.15 6.46 -14.45
N PRO A 37 7.73 5.20 -14.62
CA PRO A 37 8.53 4.24 -15.37
C PRO A 37 8.82 4.76 -16.81
N PRO A 38 9.86 4.27 -17.50
CA PRO A 38 10.18 4.70 -18.85
C PRO A 38 9.07 4.29 -19.84
N ASP A 39 8.92 5.04 -20.96
CA ASP A 39 7.96 4.69 -22.00
C ASP A 39 8.34 3.40 -22.77
N ARG A 40 9.58 2.95 -22.61
CA ARG A 40 10.07 1.68 -23.12
C ARG A 40 10.94 0.99 -22.06
N LEU A 41 10.61 -0.26 -21.77
CA LEU A 41 11.41 -1.13 -20.91
C LEU A 41 12.50 -1.83 -21.71
N GLU A 42 13.71 -1.83 -21.17
CA GLU A 42 14.85 -2.60 -21.67
C GLU A 42 15.16 -3.77 -20.73
N GLU A 43 16.01 -4.68 -21.21
CA GLU A 43 16.48 -5.79 -20.39
C GLU A 43 17.20 -5.28 -19.13
N GLY A 44 16.84 -5.80 -17.97
CA GLY A 44 17.40 -5.38 -16.68
C GLY A 44 16.72 -4.16 -16.03
N ASP A 45 15.80 -3.47 -16.72
CA ASP A 45 15.12 -2.30 -16.17
C ASP A 45 14.28 -2.62 -14.94
N LEU A 46 13.62 -3.78 -14.88
CA LEU A 46 12.81 -4.15 -13.72
C LEU A 46 13.65 -4.29 -12.45
N GLU A 47 14.82 -4.91 -12.56
CA GLU A 47 15.76 -5.07 -11.45
C GLU A 47 16.33 -3.71 -11.02
N ARG A 48 16.66 -2.85 -11.99
CA ARG A 48 17.14 -1.50 -11.73
C ARG A 48 16.07 -0.63 -11.04
N LEU A 49 14.87 -0.57 -11.60
CA LEU A 49 13.75 0.18 -11.04
C LEU A 49 13.38 -0.32 -9.64
N ARG A 50 13.50 -1.64 -9.40
CA ARG A 50 13.32 -2.22 -8.07
C ARG A 50 14.38 -1.74 -7.08
N ALA A 51 15.64 -1.76 -7.49
CA ALA A 51 16.75 -1.30 -6.67
C ALA A 51 16.68 0.21 -6.35
N GLU A 52 16.12 0.99 -7.27
CA GLU A 52 15.86 2.43 -7.14
C GLU A 52 14.54 2.75 -6.41
N ASP A 53 13.79 1.75 -5.94
CA ASP A 53 12.48 1.91 -5.28
C ASP A 53 11.45 2.69 -6.11
N ARG A 54 11.34 2.41 -7.41
CA ARG A 54 10.53 3.15 -8.38
C ARG A 54 9.24 2.46 -8.80
N PHE A 55 8.89 1.35 -8.19
CA PHE A 55 7.59 0.71 -8.36
C PHE A 55 7.17 -0.08 -7.11
N ARG A 56 5.87 -0.34 -7.00
CA ARG A 56 5.28 -1.10 -5.90
C ARG A 56 5.10 -2.57 -6.23
N GLU A 57 4.74 -2.88 -7.47
CA GLU A 57 4.55 -4.23 -7.97
C GLU A 57 4.85 -4.26 -9.48
N ALA A 58 5.45 -5.35 -9.95
CA ALA A 58 5.59 -5.64 -11.36
C ALA A 58 5.18 -7.09 -11.66
N ASN A 59 4.25 -7.24 -12.60
CA ASN A 59 3.78 -8.53 -13.09
C ASN A 59 4.34 -8.76 -14.50
N ARG A 60 5.29 -9.69 -14.64
CA ARG A 60 5.78 -10.13 -15.93
C ARG A 60 5.18 -11.49 -16.24
N LEU A 61 4.12 -11.51 -17.02
CA LEU A 61 3.58 -12.73 -17.60
C LEU A 61 4.36 -13.04 -18.88
N ALA A 62 5.17 -14.06 -18.86
CA ALA A 62 5.82 -14.65 -20.01
C ALA A 62 5.35 -16.09 -20.17
N ALA A 63 5.18 -16.52 -21.41
CA ALA A 63 4.69 -17.86 -21.72
C ALA A 63 5.18 -18.31 -23.10
N TRP A 64 5.08 -19.62 -23.33
CA TRP A 64 5.44 -20.23 -24.59
C TRP A 64 4.44 -21.29 -25.00
N ILE A 65 4.37 -21.51 -26.32
CA ILE A 65 3.68 -22.65 -26.94
C ILE A 65 4.62 -23.38 -27.86
N GLU A 66 4.42 -24.68 -27.99
CA GLU A 66 5.04 -25.50 -29.01
C GLU A 66 3.97 -25.97 -30.00
N SER A 67 4.25 -25.81 -31.29
CA SER A 67 3.34 -26.28 -32.37
C SER A 67 4.04 -27.23 -33.31
N ASP A 68 3.30 -28.25 -33.74
CA ASP A 68 3.66 -29.19 -34.78
C ASP A 68 2.49 -29.26 -35.77
N ASP A 69 2.79 -29.02 -37.08
CA ASP A 69 1.78 -28.90 -38.14
C ASP A 69 0.56 -28.04 -37.79
N GLY A 70 0.82 -26.88 -37.13
CA GLY A 70 -0.23 -25.94 -36.71
C GLY A 70 -1.06 -26.40 -35.52
N LYS A 71 -0.72 -27.53 -34.90
CA LYS A 71 -1.35 -28.03 -33.67
C LYS A 71 -0.46 -27.73 -32.47
N ILE A 72 -1.06 -27.32 -31.37
CA ILE A 72 -0.37 -27.09 -30.12
C ILE A 72 -0.05 -28.44 -29.47
N VAL A 73 1.24 -28.68 -29.22
CA VAL A 73 1.76 -29.93 -28.63
C VAL A 73 2.38 -29.71 -27.24
N GLY A 74 2.62 -28.44 -26.87
CA GLY A 74 3.14 -28.06 -25.56
C GLY A 74 2.91 -26.59 -25.26
N HIS A 75 2.85 -26.26 -24.00
CA HIS A 75 2.72 -24.87 -23.53
C HIS A 75 3.21 -24.73 -22.09
N GLY A 76 3.56 -23.53 -21.66
CA GLY A 76 3.96 -23.29 -20.27
C GLY A 76 4.20 -21.82 -19.94
N TYR A 77 4.22 -21.53 -18.66
CA TYR A 77 4.57 -20.23 -18.09
C TYR A 77 6.08 -20.11 -17.87
N GLU A 78 6.62 -18.91 -18.09
CA GLU A 78 8.00 -18.54 -17.75
C GLU A 78 8.09 -17.23 -16.94
N GLY A 79 6.98 -16.54 -16.73
CA GLY A 79 6.92 -15.24 -16.08
C GLY A 79 7.18 -15.28 -14.58
N ALA A 80 7.45 -14.12 -14.03
CA ALA A 80 7.67 -13.89 -12.61
C ALA A 80 6.97 -12.63 -12.13
N GLY A 81 6.67 -12.58 -10.83
CA GLY A 81 6.21 -11.38 -10.16
C GLY A 81 7.33 -10.78 -9.32
N LEU A 82 7.37 -9.46 -9.25
CA LEU A 82 8.26 -8.70 -8.40
C LEU A 82 7.44 -7.74 -7.53
N VAL A 83 7.73 -7.71 -6.25
CA VAL A 83 7.20 -6.67 -5.35
C VAL A 83 8.36 -5.76 -4.98
N GLY A 84 8.13 -4.46 -5.11
CA GLY A 84 9.09 -3.42 -4.76
C GLY A 84 9.27 -3.29 -3.26
N SER A 85 10.20 -2.45 -2.89
CA SER A 85 10.37 -1.97 -1.51
C SER A 85 9.75 -0.58 -1.37
N THR A 86 9.68 -0.06 -0.17
CA THR A 86 9.40 1.35 0.08
C THR A 86 10.53 1.92 0.91
N THR A 87 11.23 2.88 0.37
CA THR A 87 12.26 3.61 1.11
C THR A 87 11.61 4.81 1.79
N VAL A 88 11.78 4.86 3.08
CA VAL A 88 11.29 5.94 3.94
C VAL A 88 12.48 6.79 4.32
N ASN A 89 12.48 8.05 3.89
CA ASN A 89 13.51 9.02 4.27
C ASN A 89 13.19 9.56 5.66
N LEU A 90 14.17 9.44 6.53
CA LEU A 90 14.03 9.70 7.94
C LEU A 90 15.02 10.82 8.39
N GLY A 91 15.45 11.64 7.44
CA GLY A 91 16.27 12.86 7.63
C GLY A 91 17.77 12.60 7.72
N LEU A 92 18.24 11.67 8.54
CA LEU A 92 19.64 11.26 8.65
C LEU A 92 19.90 9.84 8.17
N THR A 93 18.87 9.06 7.94
CA THR A 93 18.97 7.65 7.55
C THR A 93 17.75 7.26 6.71
N ASP A 94 17.97 6.60 5.59
CA ASP A 94 16.91 5.95 4.83
C ASP A 94 16.67 4.55 5.37
N ILE A 95 15.40 4.17 5.54
CA ILE A 95 15.00 2.80 5.85
C ILE A 95 14.23 2.23 4.68
N THR A 96 14.76 1.20 4.06
CA THR A 96 14.07 0.45 3.02
C THR A 96 13.27 -0.69 3.66
N ILE A 97 11.96 -0.65 3.45
CA ILE A 97 11.02 -1.68 3.89
C ILE A 97 10.75 -2.57 2.69
N PRO A 98 11.19 -3.83 2.71
CA PRO A 98 10.92 -4.74 1.60
C PRO A 98 9.42 -5.01 1.49
N GLY A 99 8.90 -4.99 0.28
CA GLY A 99 7.56 -5.49 0.01
C GLY A 99 7.50 -7.00 0.24
N VAL A 100 6.31 -7.49 0.59
CA VAL A 100 6.04 -8.92 0.76
C VAL A 100 5.26 -9.41 -0.45
N ALA A 101 5.90 -10.22 -1.29
CA ALA A 101 5.24 -10.84 -2.43
C ALA A 101 4.30 -11.95 -1.95
N PHE A 102 3.11 -12.01 -2.52
CA PHE A 102 2.21 -13.14 -2.38
C PHE A 102 2.55 -14.23 -3.41
N GLU A 103 2.00 -15.42 -3.22
CA GLU A 103 2.11 -16.48 -4.21
C GLU A 103 1.55 -16.01 -5.55
N VAL A 104 2.28 -16.30 -6.63
CA VAL A 104 1.83 -16.01 -7.99
C VAL A 104 0.69 -16.94 -8.34
N LEU A 105 -0.51 -16.38 -8.57
CA LEU A 105 -1.66 -17.16 -8.99
C LEU A 105 -1.64 -17.34 -10.51
N ARG A 106 -1.59 -18.59 -10.97
CA ARG A 106 -1.66 -18.96 -12.38
C ARG A 106 -2.86 -19.82 -12.62
N GLN A 107 -3.68 -19.43 -13.58
CA GLN A 107 -4.79 -20.27 -14.02
C GLN A 107 -4.26 -21.37 -14.94
N GLU A 108 -4.99 -22.49 -15.00
CA GLU A 108 -4.70 -23.53 -16.01
C GLU A 108 -4.80 -22.91 -17.42
N PRO A 109 -3.78 -23.08 -18.27
CA PRO A 109 -3.79 -22.51 -19.61
C PRO A 109 -4.95 -23.05 -20.45
N GLU A 110 -5.69 -22.15 -21.09
CA GLU A 110 -6.83 -22.50 -21.94
C GLU A 110 -6.38 -22.67 -23.39
N VAL A 111 -6.44 -23.91 -23.91
CA VAL A 111 -6.13 -24.22 -25.30
C VAL A 111 -7.40 -24.10 -26.15
N GLN A 112 -7.42 -23.18 -27.10
CA GLN A 112 -8.56 -22.95 -28.00
C GLN A 112 -8.08 -22.93 -29.46
N GLY A 113 -8.24 -24.07 -30.17
CA GLY A 113 -7.83 -24.18 -31.56
C GLY A 113 -6.32 -24.02 -31.75
N ASP A 114 -5.93 -22.90 -32.38
CA ASP A 114 -4.55 -22.54 -32.68
C ASP A 114 -3.94 -21.58 -31.65
N ALA A 115 -4.63 -21.33 -30.54
CA ALA A 115 -4.22 -20.36 -29.51
C ALA A 115 -4.21 -20.99 -28.11
N VAL A 116 -3.33 -20.44 -27.22
CA VAL A 116 -3.35 -20.71 -25.79
C VAL A 116 -3.44 -19.39 -25.04
N ARG A 117 -4.39 -19.33 -24.13
CA ARG A 117 -4.56 -18.19 -23.22
C ARG A 117 -3.97 -18.53 -21.84
N PHE A 118 -3.10 -17.67 -21.37
CA PHE A 118 -2.45 -17.73 -20.06
C PHE A 118 -2.95 -16.58 -19.20
N VAL A 119 -3.21 -16.83 -17.91
CA VAL A 119 -3.63 -15.79 -16.96
C VAL A 119 -2.78 -15.88 -15.70
N GLN A 120 -2.17 -14.76 -15.33
CA GLN A 120 -1.33 -14.66 -14.14
C GLN A 120 -1.72 -13.45 -13.29
N THR A 121 -1.89 -13.69 -11.99
CA THR A 121 -2.03 -12.62 -11.00
C THR A 121 -0.77 -12.54 -10.16
N VAL A 122 -0.25 -11.34 -10.06
CA VAL A 122 0.89 -11.00 -9.19
C VAL A 122 0.49 -9.86 -8.30
N GLY A 123 1.03 -9.83 -7.11
CA GLY A 123 0.87 -8.74 -6.18
C GLY A 123 1.48 -9.06 -4.83
N GLY A 124 1.22 -8.19 -3.90
CA GLY A 124 1.73 -8.30 -2.55
C GLY A 124 1.56 -7.01 -1.78
N ARG A 125 2.11 -6.99 -0.59
CA ARG A 125 2.14 -5.80 0.26
C ARG A 125 3.28 -4.92 -0.20
N ALA A 126 2.93 -3.80 -0.81
CA ALA A 126 3.88 -2.92 -1.49
C ALA A 126 4.69 -2.00 -0.53
N GLY A 127 4.69 -2.29 0.78
CA GLY A 127 5.44 -1.48 1.75
C GLY A 127 4.81 -0.10 2.06
N PHE A 128 3.71 0.28 1.41
CA PHE A 128 3.03 1.54 1.67
C PHE A 128 2.16 1.40 2.94
N PRO A 129 2.52 2.04 4.07
CA PRO A 129 1.78 1.89 5.31
C PRO A 129 0.47 2.68 5.26
N ALA A 130 -0.61 2.01 5.60
CA ALA A 130 -1.93 2.60 5.69
C ALA A 130 -2.63 2.13 6.98
N PRO A 131 -3.26 3.03 7.77
CA PRO A 131 -4.03 2.60 8.93
C PRO A 131 -5.28 1.83 8.49
N ARG A 132 -5.51 0.66 9.06
CA ARG A 132 -6.66 -0.21 8.80
C ARG A 132 -7.52 -0.34 10.04
N ARG A 133 -8.85 -0.23 9.91
CA ARG A 133 -9.78 -0.68 10.94
C ARG A 133 -9.82 -2.20 10.98
N VAL A 134 -9.74 -2.76 12.17
CA VAL A 134 -9.96 -4.18 12.43
C VAL A 134 -11.12 -4.34 13.42
N THR A 135 -11.88 -5.42 13.31
CA THR A 135 -13.03 -5.71 14.17
C THR A 135 -12.65 -6.19 15.58
N GLY A 136 -11.36 -6.53 15.78
CA GLY A 136 -10.79 -6.93 17.07
C GLY A 136 -9.85 -5.87 17.63
N ARG A 137 -9.44 -6.03 18.90
CA ARG A 137 -8.45 -5.16 19.54
C ARG A 137 -7.03 -5.45 19.01
N PRO A 138 -6.18 -4.42 18.74
CA PRO A 138 -6.49 -3.00 18.65
C PRO A 138 -7.36 -2.69 17.42
N PHE A 139 -8.32 -1.79 17.52
CA PHE A 139 -9.28 -1.47 16.44
C PHE A 139 -8.68 -0.77 15.23
N VAL A 140 -7.41 -0.38 15.30
CA VAL A 140 -6.64 0.20 14.20
C VAL A 140 -5.27 -0.48 14.16
N ARG A 141 -4.90 -1.04 13.01
CA ARG A 141 -3.55 -1.52 12.72
C ARG A 141 -2.98 -0.75 11.56
N ILE A 142 -1.70 -0.48 11.57
CA ILE A 142 -0.99 -0.03 10.37
C ILE A 142 -0.73 -1.27 9.52
N HIS A 143 -1.14 -1.19 8.28
CA HIS A 143 -1.06 -2.31 7.34
C HIS A 143 -0.50 -1.82 6.02
N SER A 144 0.40 -2.57 5.41
CA SER A 144 0.74 -2.36 4.01
C SER A 144 -0.39 -2.89 3.14
N ALA A 145 -1.02 -1.99 2.40
CA ALA A 145 -2.08 -2.37 1.49
C ALA A 145 -1.54 -3.18 0.31
N THR A 146 -2.36 -4.07 -0.22
CA THR A 146 -2.01 -4.95 -1.32
C THR A 146 -2.16 -4.23 -2.66
N ALA A 147 -1.09 -4.18 -3.44
CA ALA A 147 -1.12 -3.81 -4.86
C ALA A 147 -1.02 -5.09 -5.70
N TRP A 148 -1.82 -5.16 -6.76
CA TRP A 148 -1.86 -6.34 -7.61
C TRP A 148 -2.35 -6.05 -9.02
N THR A 149 -1.93 -6.90 -9.96
CA THR A 149 -2.42 -6.93 -11.35
C THR A 149 -2.67 -8.36 -11.79
N THR A 150 -3.68 -8.54 -12.64
CA THR A 150 -3.96 -9.80 -13.36
C THR A 150 -3.81 -9.54 -14.84
N LEU A 151 -2.86 -10.21 -15.47
CA LEU A 151 -2.60 -10.15 -16.90
C LEU A 151 -3.09 -11.42 -17.59
N ALA A 152 -3.62 -11.26 -18.80
CA ALA A 152 -3.82 -12.35 -19.75
C ALA A 152 -2.91 -12.17 -20.96
N LEU A 153 -2.40 -13.28 -21.48
CA LEU A 153 -1.57 -13.36 -22.69
C LEU A 153 -2.07 -14.53 -23.54
N THR A 154 -2.48 -14.24 -24.77
CA THR A 154 -2.86 -15.24 -25.75
C THR A 154 -1.79 -15.35 -26.81
N ILE A 155 -1.24 -16.55 -27.03
CA ILE A 155 -0.22 -16.84 -28.03
C ILE A 155 -0.82 -17.77 -29.08
N ARG A 156 -0.62 -17.47 -30.37
CA ARG A 156 -1.13 -18.25 -31.51
C ARG A 156 0.01 -18.97 -32.25
N THR A 157 -0.36 -20.04 -32.93
CA THR A 157 0.62 -20.84 -33.72
C THR A 157 1.20 -20.10 -34.91
N ASP A 158 0.57 -18.99 -35.34
CA ASP A 158 1.12 -18.11 -36.39
C ASP A 158 2.19 -17.12 -35.87
N GLY A 159 2.48 -17.14 -34.58
CA GLY A 159 3.45 -16.25 -33.93
C GLY A 159 2.86 -14.93 -33.42
N SER A 160 1.58 -14.67 -33.66
CA SER A 160 0.92 -13.51 -33.09
C SER A 160 0.60 -13.70 -31.61
N SER A 161 0.53 -12.59 -30.87
CA SER A 161 0.12 -12.60 -29.49
C SER A 161 -0.73 -11.37 -29.14
N GLU A 162 -1.67 -11.57 -28.23
CA GLU A 162 -2.56 -10.54 -27.70
C GLU A 162 -2.42 -10.53 -26.16
N HIS A 163 -2.55 -9.37 -25.55
CA HIS A 163 -2.48 -9.23 -24.10
C HIS A 163 -3.62 -8.35 -23.58
N GLU A 164 -3.97 -8.57 -22.30
CA GLU A 164 -5.04 -7.85 -21.64
C GLU A 164 -4.70 -7.65 -20.15
N LEU A 165 -5.02 -6.47 -19.61
CA LEU A 165 -5.09 -6.25 -18.16
C LEU A 165 -6.50 -6.64 -17.70
N VAL A 166 -6.65 -7.87 -17.23
CA VAL A 166 -7.95 -8.46 -16.84
C VAL A 166 -8.44 -7.88 -15.51
N GLY A 167 -7.53 -7.56 -14.61
CA GLY A 167 -7.85 -6.99 -13.31
C GLY A 167 -6.65 -6.30 -12.67
N ALA A 168 -6.93 -5.37 -11.77
CA ALA A 168 -5.91 -4.69 -10.99
C ALA A 168 -6.53 -4.08 -9.72
N SER A 169 -5.69 -3.84 -8.72
CA SER A 169 -6.05 -2.96 -7.62
C SER A 169 -6.34 -1.56 -8.13
N THR A 170 -7.26 -0.82 -7.49
CA THR A 170 -7.64 0.53 -7.93
C THR A 170 -6.56 1.58 -7.71
N PHE A 171 -5.49 1.22 -7.04
CA PHE A 171 -4.27 1.97 -6.80
C PHE A 171 -3.14 0.96 -6.51
N PRO A 172 -1.87 1.17 -6.88
CA PRO A 172 -1.30 2.34 -7.59
C PRO A 172 -1.73 2.48 -9.06
N ARG A 173 -1.07 3.36 -9.80
CA ARG A 173 -1.23 3.44 -11.25
C ARG A 173 -0.52 2.26 -11.92
N HIS A 174 -1.16 1.64 -12.91
CA HIS A 174 -0.62 0.50 -13.61
C HIS A 174 -0.32 0.87 -15.07
N TRP A 175 0.92 0.64 -15.49
CA TRP A 175 1.36 0.78 -16.86
C TRP A 175 1.66 -0.60 -17.44
N VAL A 176 1.21 -0.87 -18.67
CA VAL A 176 1.34 -2.16 -19.35
C VAL A 176 2.25 -2.02 -20.56
N TYR A 177 3.19 -2.94 -20.67
CA TYR A 177 4.19 -3.00 -21.73
C TYR A 177 4.06 -4.29 -22.51
N ASP A 178 4.19 -4.20 -23.84
CA ASP A 178 4.22 -5.35 -24.72
C ASP A 178 5.54 -6.15 -24.62
N ARG A 179 5.65 -7.22 -25.44
CA ARG A 179 6.84 -8.07 -25.48
C ARG A 179 8.12 -7.35 -25.93
N ASP A 180 7.97 -6.26 -26.68
CA ASP A 180 9.08 -5.45 -27.19
C ASP A 180 9.45 -4.31 -26.20
N GLY A 181 8.80 -4.29 -25.04
CA GLY A 181 9.00 -3.32 -23.97
C GLY A 181 8.30 -1.97 -24.18
N ASN A 182 7.47 -1.82 -25.22
CA ASN A 182 6.78 -0.56 -25.46
C ASN A 182 5.59 -0.39 -24.55
N LEU A 183 5.38 0.82 -24.02
CA LEU A 183 4.22 1.16 -23.22
C LEU A 183 2.96 1.17 -24.11
N VAL A 184 2.03 0.26 -23.86
CA VAL A 184 0.83 0.05 -24.68
C VAL A 184 -0.48 0.39 -23.98
N ALA A 185 -0.49 0.39 -22.64
CA ALA A 185 -1.67 0.77 -21.87
C ALA A 185 -1.30 1.41 -20.53
N LYS A 186 -2.20 2.25 -20.03
CA LYS A 186 -2.14 2.87 -18.71
C LYS A 186 -3.50 2.68 -18.05
N SER A 187 -3.55 2.41 -16.73
CA SER A 187 -4.83 2.37 -16.03
C SER A 187 -5.54 3.72 -16.14
N GLY A 188 -6.81 3.69 -16.52
CA GLY A 188 -7.58 4.91 -16.82
C GLY A 188 -7.96 5.71 -15.57
N THR A 189 -8.16 5.03 -14.45
CA THR A 189 -8.57 5.64 -13.18
C THR A 189 -7.68 5.20 -12.06
N ILE A 190 -7.37 6.16 -11.17
CA ILE A 190 -6.78 5.90 -9.88
C ILE A 190 -7.83 6.28 -8.85
N ASP A 191 -8.19 5.36 -7.99
CA ASP A 191 -9.09 5.61 -6.87
C ASP A 191 -8.41 5.18 -5.58
N PHE A 192 -7.62 6.09 -5.04
CA PHE A 192 -6.90 5.89 -3.78
C PHE A 192 -7.86 5.60 -2.63
N ARG A 193 -9.00 6.31 -2.54
CA ARG A 193 -9.97 6.12 -1.45
C ARG A 193 -10.65 4.76 -1.50
N LYS A 194 -10.97 4.28 -2.70
CA LYS A 194 -11.53 2.96 -2.91
C LYS A 194 -10.52 1.88 -2.55
N TRP A 195 -9.29 1.99 -3.08
CA TRP A 195 -8.20 1.07 -2.77
C TRP A 195 -7.92 1.00 -1.28
N TYR A 196 -7.81 2.15 -0.60
CA TYR A 196 -7.59 2.23 0.84
C TYR A 196 -8.63 1.46 1.67
N ARG A 197 -9.87 1.38 1.20
CA ARG A 197 -10.94 0.60 1.84
C ARG A 197 -10.93 -0.88 1.47
N GLU A 198 -10.48 -1.22 0.27
CA GLU A 198 -10.66 -2.54 -0.34
C GLU A 198 -9.36 -3.35 -0.47
N ALA A 199 -8.20 -2.75 -0.26
CA ALA A 199 -6.90 -3.40 -0.46
C ALA A 199 -6.48 -4.31 0.72
N HIS A 200 -7.45 -4.95 1.39
CA HIS A 200 -7.22 -5.77 2.56
C HIS A 200 -8.11 -7.01 2.56
N GLY A 201 -7.51 -8.17 2.89
CA GLY A 201 -8.20 -9.43 3.14
C GLY A 201 -9.05 -9.92 1.97
N GLU A 202 -10.29 -10.29 2.24
CA GLU A 202 -11.23 -10.93 1.30
C GLU A 202 -11.45 -10.21 -0.04
N ARG A 203 -11.03 -8.96 -0.14
CA ARG A 203 -11.18 -8.14 -1.35
C ARG A 203 -9.96 -8.17 -2.27
N THR A 204 -9.00 -9.01 -1.96
CA THR A 204 -7.84 -9.28 -2.80
C THR A 204 -7.97 -10.64 -3.48
N PRO A 205 -7.25 -10.90 -4.58
CA PRO A 205 -7.27 -12.21 -5.23
C PRO A 205 -6.85 -13.39 -4.34
N TRP A 206 -6.17 -13.12 -3.23
CA TRP A 206 -5.71 -14.15 -2.26
C TRP A 206 -6.66 -14.35 -1.08
N GLY A 207 -7.74 -13.57 -0.95
CA GLY A 207 -8.71 -13.72 0.14
C GLY A 207 -8.08 -13.61 1.53
N ASP A 208 -8.39 -14.58 2.41
CA ASP A 208 -7.94 -14.62 3.80
C ASP A 208 -6.52 -15.16 4.04
N GLU A 209 -5.75 -15.48 3.00
CA GLU A 209 -4.39 -16.05 3.12
C GLU A 209 -3.33 -15.06 3.64
N GLU A 210 -3.75 -13.95 4.21
CA GLU A 210 -2.87 -12.97 4.83
C GLU A 210 -2.30 -13.52 6.16
N SER A 211 -1.02 -13.87 6.18
CA SER A 211 -0.32 -14.30 7.39
C SER A 211 -0.12 -13.14 8.37
N ASP A 212 -0.82 -13.17 9.51
CA ASP A 212 -0.71 -12.16 10.58
C ASP A 212 0.73 -11.98 11.09
N ALA A 213 1.55 -13.03 11.08
CA ALA A 213 2.93 -12.99 11.58
C ALA A 213 3.87 -12.14 10.72
N PHE A 214 3.71 -12.18 9.39
CA PHE A 214 4.51 -11.37 8.45
C PHE A 214 4.16 -9.88 8.53
N VAL A 215 2.87 -9.60 8.69
CA VAL A 215 2.33 -8.25 8.86
C VAL A 215 2.94 -7.58 10.07
N THR A 216 2.93 -8.25 11.22
CA THR A 216 3.43 -7.70 12.49
C THR A 216 4.92 -7.38 12.44
N ALA A 217 5.73 -8.17 11.74
CA ALA A 217 7.18 -7.93 11.65
C ALA A 217 7.51 -6.71 10.75
N ALA A 218 6.84 -6.58 9.60
CA ALA A 218 7.01 -5.45 8.70
C ALA A 218 6.48 -4.13 9.32
N GLU A 219 5.32 -4.19 9.94
CA GLU A 219 4.70 -3.06 10.65
C GLU A 219 5.56 -2.57 11.81
N SER A 220 6.06 -3.47 12.66
CA SER A 220 6.93 -3.11 13.78
C SER A 220 8.28 -2.50 13.33
N ALA A 221 8.80 -2.89 12.17
CA ALA A 221 10.01 -2.29 11.60
C ALA A 221 9.72 -0.88 11.06
N LEU A 222 8.58 -0.70 10.38
CA LEU A 222 8.11 0.60 9.89
C LEU A 222 7.84 1.57 11.04
N GLU A 223 7.08 1.15 12.05
CA GLU A 223 6.79 1.96 13.23
C GLU A 223 8.05 2.42 13.93
N ARG A 224 9.02 1.51 14.13
CA ARG A 224 10.32 1.85 14.70
C ARG A 224 11.13 2.79 13.81
N GLY A 225 11.01 2.62 12.49
CA GLY A 225 11.62 3.49 11.51
C GLY A 225 11.03 4.89 11.57
N ILE A 226 9.73 5.04 11.34
CA ILE A 226 8.98 6.31 11.40
C ILE A 226 9.19 6.99 12.76
N SER A 227 9.10 6.23 13.86
CA SER A 227 9.36 6.76 15.21
C SER A 227 10.75 7.33 15.34
N ARG A 228 11.81 6.68 14.88
CA ARG A 228 13.17 7.20 14.98
C ARG A 228 13.38 8.51 14.25
N GLU A 229 12.63 8.80 13.21
CA GLU A 229 12.95 9.88 12.29
C GLU A 229 11.99 11.05 12.28
N LEU A 230 10.71 10.84 12.59
CA LEU A 230 9.98 11.93 13.24
C LEU A 230 10.77 12.45 14.44
N LEU A 231 11.70 11.60 14.96
CA LEU A 231 12.63 11.92 16.05
C LEU A 231 13.91 12.62 15.59
N ALA A 232 14.31 12.54 14.32
CA ALA A 232 15.56 13.13 13.81
C ALA A 232 15.38 14.34 12.87
N GLY A 233 14.17 14.64 12.38
CA GLY A 233 13.92 15.59 11.28
C GLY A 233 13.76 17.07 11.66
N LYS A 234 13.83 17.95 10.68
CA LYS A 234 13.91 19.43 10.78
C LYS A 234 12.63 20.17 11.20
N ALA A 235 11.48 19.50 11.21
CA ALA A 235 10.24 20.01 11.80
C ALA A 235 9.77 18.96 12.82
N ILE A 236 10.44 18.94 13.95
CA ILE A 236 10.18 17.94 15.00
C ILE A 236 8.85 18.32 15.64
N PRO A 237 7.75 17.58 15.43
CA PRO A 237 6.62 17.73 16.32
C PRO A 237 7.09 17.45 17.75
N GLU A 238 6.63 18.23 18.67
CA GLU A 238 6.87 18.00 20.10
C GLU A 238 6.47 16.56 20.41
N ARG A 239 7.31 15.87 21.18
CA ARG A 239 7.04 14.49 21.57
C ARG A 239 6.61 14.43 23.00
N ARG A 240 5.61 13.62 23.24
CA ARG A 240 5.20 13.29 24.59
C ARG A 240 5.36 11.80 24.81
N THR A 241 6.04 11.43 25.87
CA THR A 241 6.05 10.05 26.41
C THR A 241 5.05 9.99 27.53
N LEU A 242 4.25 8.96 27.52
CA LEU A 242 3.24 8.67 28.56
C LEU A 242 3.60 7.34 29.20
N GLU A 243 3.58 7.32 30.52
CA GLU A 243 3.66 6.06 31.27
C GLU A 243 2.27 5.39 31.31
N PRO A 244 2.19 4.08 31.57
CA PRO A 244 0.91 3.40 31.74
C PRO A 244 -0.02 4.13 32.71
N GLU A 245 -1.31 4.24 32.37
CA GLU A 245 -2.36 4.97 33.08
C GLU A 245 -2.25 6.51 33.05
N GLU A 246 -1.25 7.06 32.35
CA GLU A 246 -1.17 8.49 32.13
C GLU A 246 -2.17 8.97 31.08
N THR A 247 -2.90 10.05 31.39
CA THR A 247 -3.90 10.62 30.47
C THR A 247 -3.23 11.61 29.51
N LEU A 248 -3.37 11.38 28.22
CA LEU A 248 -2.91 12.29 27.17
C LEU A 248 -3.83 13.50 27.04
N VAL A 249 -5.14 13.26 26.94
CA VAL A 249 -6.19 14.28 26.87
C VAL A 249 -7.43 13.83 27.64
N LYS A 250 -8.18 14.79 28.18
CA LYS A 250 -9.46 14.53 28.86
C LYS A 250 -10.63 15.00 28.02
N GLN A 251 -11.70 14.24 27.99
CA GLN A 251 -12.98 14.63 27.40
C GLN A 251 -13.43 15.98 28.00
N GLY A 252 -13.95 16.87 27.16
CA GLY A 252 -14.38 18.21 27.55
C GLY A 252 -13.27 19.26 27.67
N ALA A 253 -12.00 18.87 27.64
CA ALA A 253 -10.88 19.81 27.66
C ALA A 253 -10.72 20.53 26.31
N PRO A 254 -10.18 21.77 26.29
CA PRO A 254 -9.81 22.43 25.03
C PRO A 254 -8.74 21.63 24.27
N GLY A 255 -8.84 21.58 22.93
CA GLY A 255 -7.88 20.84 22.13
C GLY A 255 -7.67 21.47 20.76
N GLY A 256 -6.46 21.99 20.53
CA GLY A 256 -6.01 22.56 19.26
C GLY A 256 -4.93 21.73 18.56
N GLU A 257 -4.67 20.52 19.03
CA GLU A 257 -3.58 19.66 18.57
C GLU A 257 -4.12 18.32 18.13
N LEU A 258 -3.40 17.69 17.20
CA LEU A 258 -3.53 16.27 16.86
C LEU A 258 -2.39 15.50 17.49
N TYR A 259 -2.60 14.22 17.67
CA TYR A 259 -1.59 13.32 18.19
C TYR A 259 -1.45 12.13 17.24
N LEU A 260 -0.24 11.90 16.75
CA LEU A 260 0.12 10.66 16.07
C LEU A 260 0.71 9.70 17.11
N VAL A 261 0.09 8.56 17.29
CA VAL A 261 0.63 7.50 18.15
C VAL A 261 1.83 6.88 17.45
N LEU A 262 3.01 7.01 18.06
CA LEU A 262 4.27 6.47 17.53
C LEU A 262 4.57 5.08 18.08
N ASP A 263 4.15 4.82 19.33
CA ASP A 263 4.42 3.58 20.04
C ASP A 263 3.44 3.42 21.21
N GLY A 264 3.11 2.18 21.58
CA GLY A 264 2.21 1.88 22.68
C GLY A 264 0.73 1.87 22.29
N VAL A 265 -0.14 1.68 23.28
CA VAL A 265 -1.61 1.59 23.13
C VAL A 265 -2.29 2.61 24.03
N LEU A 266 -3.21 3.39 23.44
CA LEU A 266 -4.08 4.32 24.16
C LEU A 266 -5.49 3.74 24.23
N ALA A 267 -6.11 3.75 25.42
CA ALA A 267 -7.54 3.56 25.61
C ALA A 267 -8.29 4.84 25.24
N VAL A 268 -9.43 4.69 24.58
CA VAL A 268 -10.37 5.76 24.25
C VAL A 268 -11.60 5.58 25.14
N ASP A 269 -11.84 6.52 26.03
CA ASP A 269 -12.99 6.54 26.92
C ASP A 269 -13.93 7.69 26.53
N VAL A 270 -15.21 7.40 26.46
CA VAL A 270 -16.28 8.37 26.23
C VAL A 270 -17.32 8.20 27.35
N ASP A 271 -17.56 9.26 28.11
CA ASP A 271 -18.51 9.29 29.19
C ASP A 271 -18.28 8.23 30.31
N GLY A 272 -17.01 7.83 30.49
CA GLY A 272 -16.61 6.84 31.48
C GLY A 272 -16.66 5.40 31.01
N GLU A 273 -16.94 5.17 29.70
CA GLU A 273 -16.91 3.85 29.09
C GLU A 273 -15.76 3.76 28.08
N GLU A 274 -14.93 2.73 28.19
CA GLU A 274 -13.90 2.44 27.22
C GLU A 274 -14.53 1.93 25.93
N VAL A 275 -14.44 2.74 24.86
CA VAL A 275 -15.08 2.45 23.57
C VAL A 275 -14.12 1.90 22.52
N ALA A 276 -12.82 2.11 22.70
CA ALA A 276 -11.80 1.66 21.75
C ALA A 276 -10.40 1.65 22.36
N GLU A 277 -9.51 0.87 21.74
CA GLU A 277 -8.08 0.97 21.91
C GLU A 277 -7.45 1.43 20.57
N ILE A 278 -6.44 2.28 20.65
CA ILE A 278 -5.72 2.80 19.49
C ILE A 278 -4.22 2.59 19.67
N GLY A 279 -3.59 2.13 18.61
CA GLY A 279 -2.17 1.81 18.58
C GLY A 279 -1.38 2.72 17.64
N PRO A 280 -0.10 2.37 17.40
CA PRO A 280 0.82 3.13 16.57
C PRO A 280 0.27 3.42 15.18
N GLY A 281 0.55 4.62 14.65
CA GLY A 281 0.05 5.12 13.38
C GLY A 281 -1.35 5.73 13.42
N ALA A 282 -2.08 5.61 14.53
CA ALA A 282 -3.36 6.30 14.68
C ALA A 282 -3.13 7.80 14.91
N ILE A 283 -3.92 8.62 14.21
CA ILE A 283 -4.00 10.07 14.45
C ILE A 283 -5.27 10.32 15.25
N VAL A 284 -5.18 11.04 16.34
CA VAL A 284 -6.31 11.32 17.23
C VAL A 284 -6.39 12.80 17.59
N GLY A 285 -7.60 13.26 17.97
CA GLY A 285 -7.86 14.65 18.33
C GLY A 285 -8.47 15.48 17.21
N GLU A 286 -8.73 14.89 16.03
CA GLU A 286 -9.30 15.53 14.84
C GLU A 286 -10.70 16.09 15.10
N LYS A 287 -11.54 15.38 15.89
CA LYS A 287 -12.90 15.85 16.20
C LYS A 287 -12.90 17.19 16.92
N ALA A 288 -11.98 17.39 17.85
CA ALA A 288 -11.84 18.66 18.55
C ALA A 288 -11.58 19.84 17.61
N LEU A 289 -10.78 19.62 16.56
CA LEU A 289 -10.48 20.67 15.58
C LEU A 289 -11.67 20.97 14.66
N ILE A 290 -12.49 19.97 14.36
CA ILE A 290 -13.67 20.09 13.49
C ILE A 290 -14.88 20.65 14.25
N GLU A 291 -15.12 20.17 15.47
CA GLU A 291 -16.35 20.38 16.25
C GLU A 291 -16.25 21.52 17.28
N GLY A 292 -15.29 22.43 17.14
CA GLY A 292 -15.24 23.64 17.97
C GLY A 292 -14.24 23.64 19.12
N GLY A 293 -13.20 22.84 19.03
CA GLY A 293 -12.04 22.94 19.93
C GLY A 293 -12.17 22.20 21.26
N THR A 294 -13.15 21.28 21.40
CA THR A 294 -13.34 20.50 22.63
C THR A 294 -13.06 19.02 22.41
N ARG A 295 -12.29 18.39 23.27
CA ARG A 295 -11.99 16.95 23.22
C ARG A 295 -13.25 16.12 23.42
N THR A 296 -13.54 15.21 22.51
CA THR A 296 -14.73 14.35 22.51
C THR A 296 -14.54 13.04 23.28
N ALA A 297 -13.32 12.72 23.68
CA ALA A 297 -12.96 11.52 24.42
C ALA A 297 -11.78 11.78 25.36
N THR A 298 -11.64 10.96 26.38
CA THR A 298 -10.42 10.82 27.18
C THR A 298 -9.51 9.78 26.54
N LEU A 299 -8.22 10.09 26.44
CA LEU A 299 -7.21 9.16 25.94
C LEU A 299 -6.23 8.85 27.06
N THR A 300 -6.11 7.59 27.43
CA THR A 300 -5.26 7.12 28.53
C THR A 300 -4.30 6.05 28.02
N ALA A 301 -3.03 6.13 28.38
CA ALA A 301 -2.03 5.15 28.01
C ALA A 301 -2.26 3.82 28.74
N GLN A 302 -2.50 2.74 28.02
CA GLN A 302 -2.56 1.38 28.58
C GLN A 302 -1.17 0.76 28.71
N THR A 303 -0.29 1.10 27.79
CA THR A 303 1.13 0.75 27.84
C THR A 303 1.96 2.03 27.82
N ARG A 304 3.26 1.94 28.01
CA ARG A 304 4.11 3.09 27.77
C ARG A 304 3.94 3.55 26.32
N CYS A 305 3.49 4.80 26.13
CA CYS A 305 3.19 5.36 24.82
C CYS A 305 4.15 6.49 24.45
N ARG A 306 4.41 6.64 23.16
CA ARG A 306 5.05 7.83 22.58
C ARG A 306 4.12 8.40 21.53
N VAL A 307 3.87 9.70 21.62
CA VAL A 307 3.04 10.42 20.66
C VAL A 307 3.78 11.61 20.09
N ALA A 308 3.56 11.91 18.82
CA ALA A 308 3.97 13.18 18.22
C ALA A 308 2.80 14.16 18.31
N VAL A 309 3.08 15.38 18.78
CA VAL A 309 2.08 16.45 18.91
C VAL A 309 2.12 17.32 17.64
N ILE A 310 1.01 17.40 16.94
CA ILE A 310 0.88 18.13 15.66
C ILE A 310 -0.05 19.31 15.89
N PRO A 311 0.43 20.56 15.77
CA PRO A 311 -0.45 21.73 15.84
C PRO A 311 -1.54 21.71 14.76
N GLY A 312 -2.81 21.89 15.15
CA GLY A 312 -3.95 21.78 14.23
C GLY A 312 -3.96 22.82 13.10
N ASN A 313 -3.25 23.94 13.27
CA ASN A 313 -3.09 24.96 12.24
C ASN A 313 -2.18 24.58 11.07
N LEU A 314 -1.49 23.45 11.17
CA LEU A 314 -0.64 22.90 10.09
C LEU A 314 -1.38 21.95 9.15
N ILE A 315 -2.67 21.68 9.42
CA ILE A 315 -3.47 20.71 8.67
C ILE A 315 -4.69 21.41 8.06
N ASP A 316 -4.96 21.09 6.80
CA ASP A 316 -6.12 21.62 6.11
C ASP A 316 -7.43 21.09 6.72
N ARG A 317 -8.44 21.96 6.80
CA ARG A 317 -9.74 21.63 7.41
C ARG A 317 -10.47 20.52 6.65
N GLN A 318 -10.34 20.49 5.33
CA GLN A 318 -10.98 19.48 4.49
C GLN A 318 -10.37 18.10 4.77
N GLU A 319 -9.06 18.04 4.96
CA GLU A 319 -8.35 16.79 5.29
C GLU A 319 -8.79 16.24 6.65
N LEU A 320 -9.05 17.13 7.64
CA LEU A 320 -9.58 16.74 8.94
C LEU A 320 -11.01 16.19 8.85
N GLU A 321 -11.88 16.81 8.04
CA GLU A 321 -13.26 16.38 7.82
C GLU A 321 -13.30 14.99 7.14
N ASP A 322 -12.43 14.75 6.17
CA ASP A 322 -12.27 13.45 5.49
C ASP A 322 -11.79 12.37 6.47
N LEU A 323 -10.85 12.69 7.36
CA LEU A 323 -10.39 11.77 8.41
C LEU A 323 -11.53 11.39 9.36
N ALA A 324 -12.31 12.36 9.81
CA ALA A 324 -13.44 12.13 10.70
C ALA A 324 -14.58 11.35 10.03
N ALA A 325 -14.83 11.59 8.74
CA ALA A 325 -15.82 10.84 7.96
C ALA A 325 -15.45 9.36 7.80
N THR A 326 -14.17 9.05 7.62
CA THR A 326 -13.65 7.68 7.51
C THR A 326 -13.86 6.87 8.81
N ARG A 327 -13.99 7.54 9.96
CA ARG A 327 -14.24 6.90 11.26
C ARG A 327 -15.73 6.68 11.60
N ARG A 328 -16.64 7.32 10.88
CA ARG A 328 -18.09 7.15 11.07
C ARG A 328 -18.71 6.04 10.22
N ALA A 329 -18.01 5.58 9.19
CA ALA A 329 -18.40 4.50 8.28
C ALA A 329 -17.82 3.15 8.72
#